data_eff891d9f7302c9ab68cf48d1c26833d
#
_entry.id   eff891d9f7302c9ab68cf48d1c26833d
#
_cell.length_a   1.000
_cell.length_b   1.000
_cell.length_c   1.000
_cell.angle_alpha   90.00
_cell.angle_beta   90.00
_cell.angle_gamma   90.00
#
_symmetry.space_group_name_H-M   'P 1'
#
loop_
_entity.id
_entity.type
_entity.pdbx_description
1 polymer ?
#
loop_
_entity_poly.entity_id
_entity_poly.type
_entity_poly.pdbx_seq_one_letter_code
_entity_poly.pdbx_strand_id
1 'polypeptide(L)'
;AFRTPQGLTEMTAETALDYDEFGLFFFTQFHLDKQLREAVAYARSKGVVLKGDLPIGIYRHSVDAWTQPELYHLDSQAGAPPDDFSTTGQNWRFPTYNWQRMAEDGYLWWKQRMGHLARYFDALRIDHILGFFRIWEMPIESVEGLLGHFAPALPLHRHDIERRLGWFDYSRLCEPYIRWHMLQDIFQGEAEVVFSEYLHDASYGRIHLKEHVNTQRK
;
A
#
# COMPACT_ATOMS: atom_id res chain seq x y z
N ALA A 1 25.02 -5.04 -5.67
CA ALA A 1 25.75 -6.25 -5.26
C ALA A 1 25.04 -6.98 -4.12
N PHE A 2 24.36 -6.32 -3.18
CA PHE A 2 23.82 -6.91 -1.95
C PHE A 2 22.30 -7.20 -1.98
N ARG A 3 21.69 -7.35 -3.17
CA ARG A 3 20.25 -7.67 -3.31
C ARG A 3 19.90 -9.15 -3.10
N THR A 4 20.90 -10.01 -2.91
CA THR A 4 20.69 -11.44 -2.70
C THR A 4 21.18 -11.85 -1.33
N PRO A 5 20.64 -12.93 -0.74
CA PRO A 5 21.16 -13.48 0.52
C PRO A 5 22.66 -13.77 0.46
N GLN A 6 23.17 -14.26 -0.69
CA GLN A 6 24.59 -14.48 -0.92
C GLN A 6 25.40 -13.19 -0.86
N GLY A 7 24.91 -12.12 -1.51
CA GLY A 7 25.58 -10.82 -1.47
C GLY A 7 25.67 -10.24 -0.06
N LEU A 8 24.68 -10.49 0.80
CA LEU A 8 24.74 -10.10 2.21
C LEU A 8 25.74 -10.91 3.02
N THR A 9 25.88 -12.22 2.74
CA THR A 9 26.86 -13.07 3.43
C THR A 9 28.30 -12.80 3.01
N GLU A 10 28.50 -12.23 1.82
CA GLU A 10 29.80 -11.81 1.31
C GLU A 10 30.25 -10.42 1.82
N MET A 11 29.39 -9.73 2.53
CA MET A 11 29.70 -8.42 3.08
C MET A 11 30.62 -8.54 4.29
N THR A 12 31.78 -7.94 4.20
CA THR A 12 32.80 -7.89 5.27
C THR A 12 33.16 -6.46 5.62
N ALA A 13 33.86 -6.27 6.73
CA ALA A 13 34.37 -4.95 7.13
C ALA A 13 35.22 -4.26 6.03
N GLU A 14 35.87 -5.05 5.19
CA GLU A 14 36.72 -4.56 4.10
C GLU A 14 35.93 -4.18 2.85
N THR A 15 34.72 -4.76 2.64
CA THR A 15 33.92 -4.60 1.44
C THR A 15 32.70 -3.69 1.62
N ALA A 16 32.30 -3.38 2.86
CA ALA A 16 31.18 -2.50 3.18
C ALA A 16 31.64 -1.17 3.73
N LEU A 17 31.18 -0.08 3.12
CA LEU A 17 31.51 1.30 3.56
C LEU A 17 31.01 1.60 4.98
N ASP A 18 29.86 1.03 5.36
CA ASP A 18 29.17 1.27 6.63
C ASP A 18 28.99 -0.02 7.43
N TYR A 19 30.06 -0.84 7.50
CA TYR A 19 30.00 -2.17 8.13
C TYR A 19 29.52 -2.12 9.59
N ASP A 20 29.93 -1.10 10.36
CA ASP A 20 29.51 -0.97 11.75
C ASP A 20 28.01 -0.67 11.87
N GLU A 21 27.43 0.12 10.98
CA GLU A 21 25.98 0.36 10.94
C GLU A 21 25.22 -0.92 10.60
N PHE A 22 25.64 -1.66 9.59
CA PHE A 22 25.06 -2.97 9.26
C PHE A 22 25.25 -3.97 10.40
N GLY A 23 26.41 -3.98 11.02
CA GLY A 23 26.72 -4.79 12.20
C GLY A 23 25.75 -4.52 13.35
N LEU A 24 25.37 -3.28 13.58
CA LEU A 24 24.37 -2.90 14.59
C LEU A 24 22.99 -3.50 14.27
N PHE A 25 22.57 -3.51 13.02
CA PHE A 25 21.30 -4.16 12.61
C PHE A 25 21.34 -5.67 12.87
N PHE A 26 22.39 -6.37 12.47
CA PHE A 26 22.55 -7.80 12.71
C PHE A 26 22.58 -8.12 14.22
N PHE A 27 23.34 -7.35 14.98
CA PHE A 27 23.42 -7.48 16.43
C PHE A 27 22.04 -7.29 17.07
N THR A 28 21.32 -6.24 16.66
CA THR A 28 19.99 -5.95 17.19
C THR A 28 19.01 -7.07 16.88
N GLN A 29 18.95 -7.51 15.62
CA GLN A 29 18.04 -8.61 15.22
C GLN A 29 18.38 -9.93 15.91
N PHE A 30 19.65 -10.26 16.08
CA PHE A 30 20.08 -11.43 16.82
C PHE A 30 19.61 -11.40 18.28
N HIS A 31 19.80 -10.27 18.95
CA HIS A 31 19.41 -10.13 20.36
C HIS A 31 17.89 -10.11 20.53
N LEU A 32 17.15 -9.48 19.60
CA LEU A 32 15.69 -9.50 19.61
C LEU A 32 15.14 -10.91 19.43
N ASP A 33 15.66 -11.68 18.47
CA ASP A 33 15.28 -13.09 18.28
C ASP A 33 15.58 -13.92 19.54
N LYS A 34 16.80 -13.81 20.09
CA LYS A 34 17.20 -14.53 21.28
C LYS A 34 16.29 -14.21 22.48
N GLN A 35 16.13 -12.93 22.80
CA GLN A 35 15.33 -12.49 23.95
C GLN A 35 13.86 -12.88 23.79
N LEU A 36 13.29 -12.74 22.58
CA LEU A 36 11.92 -13.12 22.32
C LEU A 36 11.71 -14.62 22.48
N ARG A 37 12.62 -15.47 22.00
CA ARG A 37 12.55 -16.93 22.22
C ARG A 37 12.63 -17.32 23.69
N GLU A 38 13.49 -16.67 24.46
CA GLU A 38 13.62 -16.92 25.90
C GLU A 38 12.32 -16.53 26.63
N ALA A 39 11.75 -15.35 26.30
CA ALA A 39 10.47 -14.91 26.85
C ALA A 39 9.31 -15.84 26.49
N VAL A 40 9.25 -16.28 25.23
CA VAL A 40 8.24 -17.25 24.73
C VAL A 40 8.36 -18.58 25.46
N ALA A 41 9.57 -19.12 25.61
CA ALA A 41 9.83 -20.37 26.33
C ALA A 41 9.36 -20.25 27.79
N TYR A 42 9.67 -19.15 28.44
CA TYR A 42 9.21 -18.87 29.80
C TYR A 42 7.67 -18.79 29.88
N ALA A 43 7.01 -18.04 28.99
CA ALA A 43 5.55 -17.95 28.95
C ALA A 43 4.89 -19.31 28.78
N ARG A 44 5.38 -20.12 27.83
CA ARG A 44 4.91 -21.50 27.61
C ARG A 44 5.08 -22.37 28.83
N SER A 45 6.21 -22.26 29.56
CA SER A 45 6.45 -23.00 30.80
C SER A 45 5.46 -22.64 31.90
N LYS A 46 4.79 -21.47 31.79
CA LYS A 46 3.73 -21.04 32.73
C LYS A 46 2.33 -21.31 32.20
N GLY A 47 2.17 -22.00 31.08
CA GLY A 47 0.88 -22.29 30.46
C GLY A 47 0.24 -21.05 29.77
N VAL A 48 1.04 -20.03 29.49
CA VAL A 48 0.56 -18.82 28.79
C VAL A 48 0.66 -19.03 27.29
N VAL A 49 -0.47 -18.86 26.59
CA VAL A 49 -0.56 -18.87 25.13
C VAL A 49 -0.29 -17.48 24.59
N LEU A 50 0.66 -17.36 23.68
CA LEU A 50 0.99 -16.10 23.02
C LEU A 50 0.30 -16.03 21.66
N LYS A 51 -0.48 -14.96 21.46
CA LYS A 51 -1.13 -14.65 20.18
C LYS A 51 -0.39 -13.51 19.50
N GLY A 52 0.19 -13.79 18.32
CA GLY A 52 0.77 -12.79 17.45
C GLY A 52 -0.25 -12.15 16.53
N ASP A 53 0.15 -11.05 15.94
CA ASP A 53 -0.61 -10.34 14.93
C ASP A 53 0.13 -10.40 13.59
N LEU A 54 -0.57 -10.81 12.53
CA LEU A 54 -0.04 -10.90 11.18
C LEU A 54 -0.59 -9.73 10.36
N PRO A 55 0.18 -8.64 10.21
CA PRO A 55 -0.25 -7.52 9.39
C PRO A 55 -0.33 -7.91 7.92
N ILE A 56 -1.33 -7.38 7.21
CA ILE A 56 -1.50 -7.61 5.78
C ILE A 56 -0.33 -7.02 4.96
N GLY A 57 0.20 -5.88 5.34
CA GLY A 57 1.19 -5.15 4.55
C GLY A 57 2.64 -5.39 4.97
N ILE A 58 3.54 -4.91 4.13
CA ILE A 58 4.97 -4.75 4.43
C ILE A 58 5.35 -3.28 4.26
N TYR A 59 6.43 -2.87 4.91
CA TYR A 59 6.98 -1.54 4.66
C TYR A 59 7.58 -1.47 3.25
N ARG A 60 7.21 -0.44 2.47
CA ARG A 60 7.64 -0.26 1.08
C ARG A 60 9.16 -0.29 0.87
N HIS A 61 9.91 0.22 1.85
CA HIS A 61 11.37 0.26 1.84
C HIS A 61 11.99 -0.83 2.73
N SER A 62 11.26 -1.92 2.96
CA SER A 62 11.77 -3.08 3.71
C SER A 62 12.74 -3.91 2.89
N VAL A 63 13.46 -4.78 3.57
CA VAL A 63 14.32 -5.79 2.94
C VAL A 63 13.51 -6.70 2.01
N ASP A 64 12.26 -7.05 2.37
CA ASP A 64 11.38 -7.86 1.53
C ASP A 64 11.14 -7.21 0.17
N ALA A 65 10.70 -5.93 0.17
CA ALA A 65 10.45 -5.19 -1.07
C ALA A 65 11.74 -4.93 -1.87
N TRP A 66 12.86 -4.80 -1.19
CA TRP A 66 14.15 -4.57 -1.84
C TRP A 66 14.74 -5.81 -2.47
N THR A 67 14.63 -6.98 -1.81
CA THR A 67 15.21 -8.23 -2.28
C THR A 67 14.34 -8.97 -3.28
N GLN A 68 13.01 -8.82 -3.18
CA GLN A 68 12.01 -9.51 -4.00
C GLN A 68 10.94 -8.53 -4.52
N PRO A 69 11.33 -7.45 -5.23
CA PRO A 69 10.39 -6.40 -5.66
C PRO A 69 9.28 -6.93 -6.58
N GLU A 70 9.51 -8.02 -7.30
CA GLU A 70 8.55 -8.66 -8.19
C GLU A 70 7.34 -9.26 -7.47
N LEU A 71 7.42 -9.46 -6.15
CA LEU A 71 6.30 -9.95 -5.34
C LEU A 71 5.29 -8.85 -4.97
N TYR A 72 5.56 -7.61 -5.34
CA TYR A 72 4.79 -6.44 -4.93
C TYR A 72 4.52 -5.49 -6.08
N HIS A 73 3.38 -4.82 -6.05
CA HIS A 73 3.10 -3.67 -6.91
C HIS A 73 3.62 -2.40 -6.23
N LEU A 74 4.84 -2.00 -6.59
CA LEU A 74 5.52 -0.86 -5.96
C LEU A 74 5.06 0.51 -6.48
N ASP A 75 4.29 0.53 -7.55
CA ASP A 75 3.65 1.69 -8.16
C ASP A 75 2.25 1.97 -7.59
N SER A 76 1.76 1.09 -6.74
CA SER A 76 0.49 1.23 -6.04
C SER A 76 0.64 1.16 -4.52
N GLN A 77 -0.44 1.43 -3.81
CA GLN A 77 -0.49 1.35 -2.36
C GLN A 77 -1.87 0.91 -1.88
N ALA A 78 -1.87 0.20 -0.76
CA ALA A 78 -3.09 -0.28 -0.13
C ALA A 78 -3.70 0.75 0.81
N GLY A 79 -4.99 0.60 1.06
CA GLY A 79 -5.74 1.41 2.01
C GLY A 79 -7.16 0.92 2.21
N ALA A 80 -8.05 1.81 2.59
CA ALA A 80 -9.47 1.58 2.70
C ALA A 80 -10.27 2.69 2.01
N PRO A 81 -11.43 2.35 1.40
CA PRO A 81 -12.33 3.36 0.85
C PRO A 81 -12.90 4.26 1.95
N PRO A 82 -13.50 5.42 1.57
CA PRO A 82 -14.26 6.22 2.50
C PRO A 82 -15.34 5.43 3.24
N ASP A 83 -15.47 5.67 4.52
CA ASP A 83 -16.46 5.08 5.39
C ASP A 83 -16.89 6.07 6.51
N ASP A 84 -17.70 5.62 7.45
CA ASP A 84 -18.18 6.46 8.57
C ASP A 84 -17.05 6.88 9.54
N PHE A 85 -15.93 6.19 9.55
CA PHE A 85 -14.75 6.49 10.39
C PHE A 85 -13.75 7.41 9.70
N SER A 86 -13.70 7.37 8.36
CA SER A 86 -12.80 8.18 7.54
C SER A 86 -13.48 8.61 6.26
N THR A 87 -13.96 9.84 6.21
CA THR A 87 -14.68 10.41 5.06
C THR A 87 -13.82 10.52 3.80
N THR A 88 -12.49 10.56 3.94
CA THR A 88 -11.52 10.58 2.83
C THR A 88 -10.88 9.22 2.58
N GLY A 89 -11.33 8.17 3.29
CA GLY A 89 -10.70 6.86 3.26
C GLY A 89 -9.35 6.84 3.95
N GLN A 90 -8.65 5.72 3.87
CA GLN A 90 -7.35 5.54 4.51
C GLN A 90 -6.29 5.18 3.48
N ASN A 91 -5.12 5.77 3.61
CA ASN A 91 -3.93 5.39 2.86
C ASN A 91 -2.91 4.74 3.82
N TRP A 92 -2.71 3.44 3.68
CA TRP A 92 -1.79 2.67 4.53
C TRP A 92 -0.36 2.68 4.03
N ARG A 93 -0.10 3.19 2.82
CA ARG A 93 1.21 3.43 2.19
C ARG A 93 2.07 2.19 1.93
N PHE A 94 1.63 0.99 2.21
CA PHE A 94 2.34 -0.21 1.84
C PHE A 94 1.93 -0.72 0.45
N PRO A 95 2.83 -1.39 -0.29
CA PRO A 95 2.54 -1.91 -1.62
C PRO A 95 1.53 -3.05 -1.55
N THR A 96 0.75 -3.24 -2.59
CA THR A 96 -0.10 -4.43 -2.74
C THR A 96 0.71 -5.62 -3.24
N TYR A 97 0.16 -6.83 -3.08
CA TYR A 97 0.84 -8.07 -3.44
C TYR A 97 0.57 -8.46 -4.90
N ASN A 98 1.62 -8.90 -5.60
CA ASN A 98 1.52 -9.57 -6.88
C ASN A 98 1.19 -11.06 -6.64
N TRP A 99 -0.09 -11.36 -6.41
CA TRP A 99 -0.54 -12.71 -6.10
C TRP A 99 -0.26 -13.71 -7.22
N GLN A 100 -0.27 -13.29 -8.48
CA GLN A 100 0.05 -14.13 -9.63
C GLN A 100 1.50 -14.60 -9.54
N ARG A 101 2.43 -13.67 -9.31
CA ARG A 101 3.84 -14.00 -9.15
C ARG A 101 4.09 -14.88 -7.93
N MET A 102 3.44 -14.62 -6.81
CA MET A 102 3.53 -15.44 -5.60
C MET A 102 2.99 -16.85 -5.79
N ALA A 103 1.98 -17.04 -6.64
CA ALA A 103 1.41 -18.35 -6.92
C ALA A 103 2.38 -19.27 -7.68
N GLU A 104 3.30 -18.72 -8.49
CA GLU A 104 4.24 -19.48 -9.31
C GLU A 104 5.18 -20.37 -8.49
N ASP A 105 5.55 -19.92 -7.28
CA ASP A 105 6.37 -20.69 -6.34
C ASP A 105 5.56 -21.30 -5.18
N GLY A 106 4.23 -21.29 -5.31
CA GLY A 106 3.30 -21.80 -4.31
C GLY A 106 3.26 -20.96 -3.04
N TYR A 107 3.40 -19.64 -3.16
CA TYR A 107 3.35 -18.68 -2.04
C TYR A 107 4.49 -18.88 -1.03
N LEU A 108 5.69 -19.12 -1.51
CA LEU A 108 6.85 -19.45 -0.68
C LEU A 108 7.14 -18.34 0.34
N TRP A 109 7.07 -17.08 -0.05
CA TRP A 109 7.26 -15.94 0.85
C TRP A 109 6.29 -15.99 2.04
N TRP A 110 4.99 -16.25 1.79
CA TRP A 110 3.98 -16.35 2.85
C TRP A 110 4.23 -17.55 3.76
N LYS A 111 4.61 -18.70 3.20
CA LYS A 111 4.98 -19.90 3.99
C LYS A 111 6.15 -19.62 4.92
N GLN A 112 7.17 -18.93 4.43
CA GLN A 112 8.34 -18.54 5.22
C GLN A 112 7.96 -17.56 6.34
N ARG A 113 7.15 -16.54 6.03
CA ARG A 113 6.67 -15.58 7.01
C ARG A 113 5.84 -16.24 8.12
N MET A 114 4.89 -17.11 7.76
CA MET A 114 4.09 -17.85 8.72
C MET A 114 4.95 -18.80 9.57
N GLY A 115 5.88 -19.54 8.94
CA GLY A 115 6.80 -20.42 9.63
C GLY A 115 7.73 -19.69 10.58
N HIS A 116 8.14 -18.46 10.25
CA HIS A 116 8.94 -17.63 11.14
C HIS A 116 8.12 -17.18 12.37
N LEU A 117 6.91 -16.71 12.18
CA LEU A 117 6.02 -16.29 13.27
C LEU A 117 5.65 -17.45 14.21
N ALA A 118 5.49 -18.67 13.69
CA ALA A 118 5.22 -19.87 14.49
C ALA A 118 6.33 -20.21 15.51
N ARG A 119 7.52 -19.64 15.38
CA ARG A 119 8.59 -19.79 16.38
C ARG A 119 8.26 -19.08 17.69
N TYR A 120 7.50 -17.98 17.60
CA TYR A 120 7.23 -17.07 18.73
C TYR A 120 5.80 -17.17 19.23
N PHE A 121 4.84 -17.49 18.35
CA PHE A 121 3.42 -17.40 18.67
C PHE A 121 2.75 -18.76 18.53
N ASP A 122 1.81 -19.03 19.44
CA ASP A 122 1.01 -20.25 19.47
C ASP A 122 -0.28 -20.08 18.67
N ALA A 123 -0.71 -18.85 18.47
CA ALA A 123 -1.85 -18.46 17.66
C ALA A 123 -1.54 -17.18 16.91
N LEU A 124 -2.19 -16.96 15.76
CA LEU A 124 -2.06 -15.73 14.97
C LEU A 124 -3.43 -15.11 14.71
N ARG A 125 -3.54 -13.80 14.89
CA ARG A 125 -4.62 -13.00 14.33
C ARG A 125 -4.18 -12.53 12.94
N ILE A 126 -4.99 -12.81 11.94
CA ILE A 126 -4.78 -12.26 10.60
C ILE A 126 -5.48 -10.90 10.56
N ASP A 127 -4.68 -9.84 10.42
CA ASP A 127 -5.22 -8.52 10.26
C ASP A 127 -5.71 -8.31 8.82
N HIS A 128 -6.85 -7.61 8.67
CA HIS A 128 -7.46 -7.30 7.38
C HIS A 128 -7.60 -8.50 6.44
N ILE A 129 -8.23 -9.59 6.91
CA ILE A 129 -8.40 -10.83 6.14
C ILE A 129 -8.98 -10.62 4.74
N LEU A 130 -9.85 -9.62 4.56
CA LEU A 130 -10.42 -9.29 3.24
C LEU A 130 -9.36 -8.92 2.20
N GLY A 131 -8.26 -8.32 2.64
CA GLY A 131 -7.15 -7.93 1.77
C GLY A 131 -6.41 -9.10 1.10
N PHE A 132 -6.60 -10.34 1.60
CA PHE A 132 -6.09 -11.56 0.94
C PHE A 132 -6.95 -11.98 -0.25
N PHE A 133 -8.18 -11.51 -0.32
CA PHE A 133 -9.11 -11.80 -1.41
C PHE A 133 -9.30 -10.59 -2.31
N ARG A 134 -9.32 -9.41 -1.72
CA ARG A 134 -9.64 -8.17 -2.39
C ARG A 134 -9.20 -6.99 -1.51
N ILE A 135 -8.32 -6.15 -2.03
CA ILE A 135 -7.76 -5.01 -1.30
C ILE A 135 -8.15 -3.70 -1.99
N TRP A 136 -8.33 -2.63 -1.20
CA TRP A 136 -8.44 -1.28 -1.75
C TRP A 136 -7.06 -0.81 -2.18
N GLU A 137 -6.91 -0.51 -3.47
CA GLU A 137 -5.64 -0.13 -4.09
C GLU A 137 -5.75 1.27 -4.67
N MET A 138 -4.71 2.06 -4.50
CA MET A 138 -4.61 3.44 -4.96
C MET A 138 -3.30 3.65 -5.70
N PRO A 139 -3.24 4.62 -6.65
CA PRO A 139 -1.98 5.08 -7.23
C PRO A 139 -1.00 5.56 -6.15
N ILE A 140 0.29 5.43 -6.41
CA ILE A 140 1.35 5.83 -5.46
C ILE A 140 1.31 7.32 -5.11
N GLU A 141 0.80 8.15 -6.01
CA GLU A 141 0.65 9.60 -5.84
C GLU A 141 -0.53 9.99 -4.95
N SER A 142 -1.44 9.07 -4.66
CA SER A 142 -2.58 9.35 -3.77
C SER A 142 -2.11 9.62 -2.35
N VAL A 143 -2.69 10.62 -1.71
CA VAL A 143 -2.46 10.95 -0.30
C VAL A 143 -3.55 10.33 0.57
N GLU A 144 -4.78 10.36 0.11
CA GLU A 144 -5.97 9.86 0.78
C GLU A 144 -6.53 8.62 0.07
N GLY A 145 -7.54 7.99 0.68
CA GLY A 145 -8.17 6.77 0.17
C GLY A 145 -9.22 6.97 -0.93
N LEU A 146 -9.53 8.22 -1.31
CA LEU A 146 -10.63 8.53 -2.23
C LEU A 146 -10.47 7.95 -3.63
N LEU A 147 -9.27 8.04 -4.21
CA LEU A 147 -8.98 7.68 -5.60
C LEU A 147 -8.49 6.25 -5.72
N GLY A 148 -9.17 5.33 -5.09
CA GLY A 148 -8.83 3.92 -5.15
C GLY A 148 -9.87 3.08 -5.87
N HIS A 149 -9.54 1.82 -6.00
CA HIS A 149 -10.43 0.77 -6.47
C HIS A 149 -10.10 -0.55 -5.77
N PHE A 150 -11.02 -1.50 -5.80
CA PHE A 150 -10.71 -2.84 -5.30
C PHE A 150 -9.90 -3.64 -6.32
N ALA A 151 -8.81 -4.24 -5.87
CA ALA A 151 -8.01 -5.19 -6.64
C ALA A 151 -8.10 -6.59 -5.98
N PRO A 152 -8.47 -7.65 -6.74
CA PRO A 152 -8.93 -7.62 -8.12
C PRO A 152 -10.28 -6.91 -8.29
N ALA A 153 -10.45 -6.24 -9.42
CA ALA A 153 -11.69 -5.60 -9.81
C ALA A 153 -12.46 -6.47 -10.82
N LEU A 154 -13.78 -6.35 -10.80
CA LEU A 154 -14.62 -6.81 -11.89
C LEU A 154 -14.95 -5.61 -12.79
N PRO A 155 -14.19 -5.36 -13.85
CA PRO A 155 -14.43 -4.22 -14.71
C PRO A 155 -15.76 -4.40 -15.46
N LEU A 156 -16.57 -3.34 -15.48
CA LEU A 156 -17.77 -3.27 -16.29
C LEU A 156 -17.48 -2.47 -17.54
N HIS A 157 -17.80 -3.01 -18.69
CA HIS A 157 -17.67 -2.27 -19.94
C HIS A 157 -18.73 -1.17 -20.00
N ARG A 158 -18.36 0.04 -20.49
CA ARG A 158 -19.27 1.18 -20.59
C ARG A 158 -20.60 0.80 -21.24
N HIS A 159 -20.57 0.06 -22.34
CA HIS A 159 -21.75 -0.41 -23.07
C HIS A 159 -22.68 -1.30 -22.21
N ASP A 160 -22.14 -2.09 -21.27
CA ASP A 160 -22.95 -2.92 -20.38
C ASP A 160 -23.70 -2.07 -19.35
N ILE A 161 -23.07 -0.98 -18.90
CA ILE A 161 -23.70 -0.01 -18.01
C ILE A 161 -24.81 0.73 -18.76
N GLU A 162 -24.52 1.26 -19.95
CA GLU A 162 -25.48 1.99 -20.80
C GLU A 162 -26.70 1.13 -21.18
N ARG A 163 -26.48 -0.17 -21.45
CA ARG A 163 -27.57 -1.11 -21.74
C ARG A 163 -28.52 -1.29 -20.57
N ARG A 164 -28.03 -1.22 -19.34
CA ARG A 164 -28.84 -1.44 -18.11
C ARG A 164 -29.49 -0.17 -17.59
N LEU A 165 -28.78 0.94 -17.64
CA LEU A 165 -29.19 2.22 -17.03
C LEU A 165 -29.68 3.25 -18.07
N GLY A 166 -29.49 2.99 -19.35
CA GLY A 166 -29.63 4.00 -20.40
C GLY A 166 -28.44 4.95 -20.40
N TRP A 167 -28.66 6.20 -20.86
CA TRP A 167 -27.60 7.20 -20.87
C TRP A 167 -27.16 7.57 -19.44
N PHE A 168 -25.86 7.70 -19.23
CA PHE A 168 -25.28 8.26 -18.00
C PHE A 168 -24.06 9.11 -18.34
N ASP A 169 -23.77 10.11 -17.49
CA ASP A 169 -22.60 10.98 -17.67
C ASP A 169 -21.34 10.24 -17.17
N TYR A 170 -20.67 9.56 -18.10
CA TYR A 170 -19.43 8.84 -17.82
C TYR A 170 -18.35 9.74 -17.22
N SER A 171 -18.16 10.93 -17.78
CA SER A 171 -17.14 11.88 -17.30
C SER A 171 -17.40 12.32 -15.87
N ARG A 172 -18.69 12.49 -15.49
CA ARG A 172 -19.07 12.85 -14.12
C ARG A 172 -18.62 11.82 -13.08
N LEU A 173 -18.54 10.55 -13.49
CA LEU A 173 -18.21 9.44 -12.61
C LEU A 173 -16.73 9.03 -12.65
N CYS A 174 -16.02 9.35 -13.74
CA CYS A 174 -14.66 8.84 -13.99
C CYS A 174 -13.58 9.93 -14.03
N GLU A 175 -13.98 11.23 -14.00
CA GLU A 175 -13.08 12.37 -14.07
C GLU A 175 -13.36 13.33 -12.91
N PRO A 176 -12.39 14.15 -12.48
CA PRO A 176 -12.64 15.21 -11.52
C PRO A 176 -13.75 16.14 -11.99
N TYR A 177 -14.79 16.31 -11.16
CA TYR A 177 -15.93 17.14 -11.49
C TYR A 177 -15.69 18.58 -10.99
N ILE A 178 -15.07 19.41 -11.83
CA ILE A 178 -14.78 20.81 -11.53
C ILE A 178 -15.67 21.68 -12.38
N ARG A 179 -16.35 22.65 -11.76
CA ARG A 179 -17.25 23.63 -12.40
C ARG A 179 -17.03 25.00 -11.81
N TRP A 180 -17.29 26.04 -12.60
CA TRP A 180 -17.06 27.41 -12.18
C TRP A 180 -17.82 27.80 -10.90
N HIS A 181 -19.08 27.43 -10.79
CA HIS A 181 -19.85 27.70 -9.59
C HIS A 181 -19.22 27.08 -8.33
N MET A 182 -18.63 25.89 -8.44
CA MET A 182 -17.94 25.25 -7.31
C MET A 182 -16.69 26.02 -6.91
N LEU A 183 -15.95 26.57 -7.88
CA LEU A 183 -14.78 27.41 -7.58
C LEU A 183 -15.23 28.69 -6.85
N GLN A 184 -16.31 29.30 -7.29
CA GLN A 184 -16.88 30.47 -6.64
C GLN A 184 -17.37 30.18 -5.23
N ASP A 185 -18.06 29.05 -5.03
CA ASP A 185 -18.57 28.63 -3.72
C ASP A 185 -17.44 28.33 -2.72
N ILE A 186 -16.37 27.68 -3.19
CA ILE A 186 -15.25 27.25 -2.34
C ILE A 186 -14.26 28.39 -2.10
N PHE A 187 -13.83 29.09 -3.16
CA PHE A 187 -12.74 30.05 -3.13
C PHE A 187 -13.21 31.52 -3.16
N GLN A 188 -14.49 31.76 -3.36
CA GLN A 188 -15.09 33.12 -3.38
C GLN A 188 -14.32 34.11 -4.28
N GLY A 189 -13.79 35.16 -3.71
CA GLY A 189 -13.04 36.19 -4.45
C GLY A 189 -11.71 35.71 -5.05
N GLU A 190 -11.19 34.56 -4.61
CA GLU A 190 -9.94 33.98 -5.11
C GLU A 190 -10.15 32.99 -6.27
N ALA A 191 -11.40 32.73 -6.66
CA ALA A 191 -11.74 31.71 -7.67
C ALA A 191 -11.00 31.92 -9.02
N GLU A 192 -10.84 33.15 -9.47
CA GLU A 192 -10.11 33.43 -10.71
C GLU A 192 -8.61 33.20 -10.60
N VAL A 193 -8.03 33.51 -9.45
CA VAL A 193 -6.60 33.22 -9.17
C VAL A 193 -6.36 31.73 -9.18
N VAL A 194 -7.19 30.96 -8.46
CA VAL A 194 -7.11 29.49 -8.43
C VAL A 194 -7.28 28.91 -9.84
N PHE A 195 -8.24 29.42 -10.60
CA PHE A 195 -8.43 28.98 -11.99
C PHE A 195 -7.19 29.26 -12.85
N SER A 196 -6.67 30.49 -12.79
CA SER A 196 -5.53 30.91 -13.63
C SER A 196 -4.24 30.15 -13.29
N GLU A 197 -4.02 29.78 -12.02
CA GLU A 197 -2.81 29.11 -11.58
C GLU A 197 -2.87 27.58 -11.76
N TYR A 198 -3.99 26.95 -11.42
CA TYR A 198 -4.09 25.50 -11.27
C TYR A 198 -4.97 24.79 -12.30
N LEU A 199 -5.82 25.55 -12.99
CA LEU A 199 -6.88 24.99 -13.82
C LEU A 199 -6.83 25.52 -15.26
N HIS A 200 -7.49 24.83 -16.16
CA HIS A 200 -7.71 25.29 -17.53
C HIS A 200 -9.08 24.86 -18.04
N ASP A 201 -9.63 25.62 -18.98
CA ASP A 201 -10.87 25.25 -19.64
C ASP A 201 -10.70 24.00 -20.49
N ALA A 202 -11.71 23.16 -20.45
CA ALA A 202 -11.90 22.05 -21.36
C ALA A 202 -13.24 22.21 -22.11
N SER A 203 -13.49 21.35 -23.09
CA SER A 203 -14.73 21.41 -23.88
C SER A 203 -15.99 21.28 -23.01
N TYR A 204 -17.05 21.93 -23.42
CA TYR A 204 -18.39 21.83 -22.80
C TYR A 204 -18.49 22.32 -21.35
N GLY A 205 -17.76 23.39 -21.00
CA GLY A 205 -17.80 24.00 -19.68
C GLY A 205 -17.19 23.13 -18.57
N ARG A 206 -16.35 22.20 -18.94
CA ARG A 206 -15.53 21.41 -18.01
C ARG A 206 -14.27 22.18 -17.68
N ILE A 207 -13.78 21.97 -16.48
CA ILE A 207 -12.52 22.54 -16.00
C ILE A 207 -11.65 21.36 -15.58
N HIS A 208 -10.40 21.37 -16.03
CA HIS A 208 -9.42 20.34 -15.69
C HIS A 208 -8.24 20.94 -14.92
N LEU A 209 -7.58 20.09 -14.14
CA LEU A 209 -6.33 20.43 -13.47
C LEU A 209 -5.19 20.52 -14.49
N LYS A 210 -4.29 21.50 -14.30
CA LYS A 210 -3.04 21.56 -15.07
C LYS A 210 -2.11 20.40 -14.66
N GLU A 211 -1.21 19.99 -15.56
CA GLU A 211 -0.33 18.85 -15.35
C GLU A 211 0.53 18.94 -14.09
N HIS A 212 0.95 20.14 -13.70
CA HIS A 212 1.80 20.33 -12.53
C HIS A 212 1.07 20.14 -11.19
N VAL A 213 -0.27 20.01 -11.20
CA VAL A 213 -1.12 19.81 -10.01
C VAL A 213 -2.15 18.70 -10.20
N ASN A 214 -1.97 17.82 -11.16
CA ASN A 214 -2.96 16.78 -11.51
C ASN A 214 -2.92 15.53 -10.62
N THR A 215 -2.13 15.53 -9.57
CA THR A 215 -2.12 14.49 -8.55
C THR A 215 -2.18 15.09 -7.16
N GLN A 216 -2.53 14.30 -6.15
CA GLN A 216 -2.59 14.76 -4.76
C GLN A 216 -1.22 15.12 -4.15
N ARG A 217 -0.11 14.81 -4.84
CA ARG A 217 1.25 15.09 -4.37
C ARG A 217 1.95 16.22 -5.11
N LYS A 218 1.35 16.72 -6.14
CA LYS A 218 1.77 17.90 -6.89
C LYS A 218 0.88 19.10 -6.47
#